data_01a1cf35abe868c0e4c35bb34c6abbf9
#
_entry.id   01a1cf35abe868c0e4c35bb34c6abbf9
#
_cell.length_a   1.000
_cell.length_b   1.000
_cell.length_c   1.000
_cell.angle_alpha   90.00
_cell.angle_beta   90.00
_cell.angle_gamma   90.00
#
_symmetry.space_group_name_H-M   'P 1'
#
loop_
_entity.id
_entity.type
_entity.pdbx_description
1 polymer ?
#
loop_
_entity_poly.entity_id
_entity_poly.type
_entity_poly.pdbx_seq_one_letter_code
_entity_poly.pdbx_strand_id
1 'polypeptide(L)'
;MRNLIFKYHFEERFSKRLLQKSIISQINIMAIERTLTILKPDCVRKELIGEVTQRIQQAGFSILAMKMTRLTADTAGGFYAVHKERPFYGELCEFMSSGACVPMILEKENAVADFRTLIGATNPEEADKGTIRADFAGSLGENIIHGSDSVENGKIEAAYFFAESDVVANIA
;
A
#
# COMPACT_ATOMS: atom_id res chain seq x y z
N MET A 1 19.38 -53.07 16.50
CA MET A 1 18.72 -52.09 17.38
C MET A 1 19.21 -50.63 17.24
N ARG A 2 20.52 -50.35 17.15
CA ARG A 2 21.07 -48.97 17.03
C ARG A 2 20.58 -48.18 15.79
N ASN A 3 20.40 -48.82 14.64
CA ASN A 3 19.98 -48.15 13.40
C ASN A 3 18.49 -47.74 13.37
N LEU A 4 17.60 -48.39 14.11
CA LEU A 4 16.19 -48.03 14.19
C LEU A 4 15.97 -46.76 15.03
N ILE A 5 16.71 -46.62 16.14
CA ILE A 5 16.61 -45.47 17.03
C ILE A 5 17.12 -44.18 16.32
N PHE A 6 18.19 -44.31 15.51
CA PHE A 6 18.75 -43.19 14.75
C PHE A 6 17.78 -42.68 13.64
N LYS A 7 17.12 -43.62 12.96
CA LYS A 7 16.12 -43.33 11.94
C LYS A 7 14.91 -42.64 12.54
N TYR A 8 14.43 -43.09 13.71
CA TYR A 8 13.29 -42.51 14.42
C TYR A 8 13.56 -41.04 14.87
N HIS A 9 14.74 -40.77 15.42
CA HIS A 9 15.13 -39.43 15.82
C HIS A 9 15.38 -38.49 14.65
N PHE A 10 15.80 -39.01 13.49
CA PHE A 10 15.99 -38.22 12.28
C PHE A 10 14.63 -37.80 11.70
N GLU A 11 13.67 -38.72 11.58
CA GLU A 11 12.33 -38.46 11.07
C GLU A 11 11.55 -37.50 11.98
N GLU A 12 11.68 -37.63 13.28
CA GLU A 12 11.06 -36.73 14.26
C GLU A 12 11.60 -35.29 14.15
N ARG A 13 12.92 -35.14 14.03
CA ARG A 13 13.54 -33.81 13.84
C ARG A 13 13.18 -33.19 12.50
N PHE A 14 13.08 -33.99 11.45
CA PHE A 14 12.68 -33.54 10.12
C PHE A 14 11.22 -33.07 10.10
N SER A 15 10.33 -33.87 10.70
CA SER A 15 8.91 -33.52 10.86
C SER A 15 8.69 -32.25 11.69
N LYS A 16 9.39 -32.08 12.82
CA LYS A 16 9.35 -30.86 13.63
C LYS A 16 9.85 -29.63 12.86
N ARG A 17 10.89 -29.79 12.04
CA ARG A 17 11.46 -28.70 11.22
C ARG A 17 10.53 -28.28 10.09
N LEU A 18 9.80 -29.23 9.47
CA LEU A 18 8.77 -28.96 8.47
C LEU A 18 7.57 -28.27 9.08
N LEU A 19 7.11 -28.74 10.25
CA LEU A 19 6.00 -28.12 10.99
C LEU A 19 6.35 -26.70 11.41
N GLN A 20 7.57 -26.47 11.89
CA GLN A 20 8.04 -25.14 12.29
C GLN A 20 8.18 -24.19 11.10
N LYS A 21 8.63 -24.67 9.92
CA LYS A 21 8.63 -23.90 8.68
C LYS A 21 7.22 -23.57 8.20
N SER A 22 6.27 -24.51 8.32
CA SER A 22 4.87 -24.29 7.98
C SER A 22 4.21 -23.27 8.91
N ILE A 23 4.47 -23.35 10.22
CA ILE A 23 3.97 -22.39 11.22
C ILE A 23 4.57 -20.99 10.98
N ILE A 24 5.88 -20.90 10.72
CA ILE A 24 6.54 -19.62 10.41
C ILE A 24 6.01 -19.04 9.09
N SER A 25 5.74 -19.86 8.08
CA SER A 25 5.10 -19.43 6.83
C SER A 25 3.67 -18.94 7.06
N GLN A 26 2.89 -19.59 7.92
CA GLN A 26 1.53 -19.16 8.27
C GLN A 26 1.52 -17.90 9.14
N ILE A 27 2.49 -17.73 10.04
CA ILE A 27 2.66 -16.52 10.85
C ILE A 27 3.07 -15.32 9.95
N ASN A 28 3.89 -15.55 8.92
CA ASN A 28 4.24 -14.51 7.94
C ASN A 28 3.05 -14.06 7.05
N ILE A 29 2.01 -14.87 6.92
CA ILE A 29 0.81 -14.51 6.14
C ILE A 29 -0.10 -13.55 6.93
N MET A 30 0.07 -13.45 8.25
CA MET A 30 -0.74 -12.58 9.13
C MET A 30 0.09 -11.42 9.73
N ALA A 31 1.16 -11.01 9.06
CA ALA A 31 1.93 -9.86 9.52
C ALA A 31 1.13 -8.57 9.29
N ILE A 32 1.02 -7.75 10.34
CA ILE A 32 0.51 -6.39 10.18
C ILE A 32 1.48 -5.61 9.32
N GLU A 33 0.98 -5.07 8.22
CA GLU A 33 1.73 -4.30 7.24
C GLU A 33 1.29 -2.85 7.22
N ARG A 34 2.19 -1.99 6.77
CA ARG A 34 1.89 -0.58 6.46
C ARG A 34 2.07 -0.32 4.99
N THR A 35 1.18 0.48 4.42
CA THR A 35 1.25 0.97 3.04
C THR A 35 1.02 2.46 3.01
N LEU A 36 1.61 3.14 2.03
CA LEU A 36 1.25 4.52 1.74
C LEU A 36 0.13 4.56 0.71
N THR A 37 -0.80 5.47 0.90
CA THR A 37 -1.73 5.92 -0.13
C THR A 37 -1.67 7.42 -0.29
N ILE A 38 -1.99 7.92 -1.47
CA ILE A 38 -2.17 9.35 -1.75
C ILE A 38 -3.49 9.53 -2.50
N LEU A 39 -4.44 10.26 -1.92
CA LEU A 39 -5.54 10.80 -2.69
C LEU A 39 -4.98 11.91 -3.58
N LYS A 40 -5.09 11.74 -4.89
CA LYS A 40 -4.44 12.59 -5.89
C LYS A 40 -5.20 13.89 -6.11
N PRO A 41 -4.65 14.88 -6.83
CA PRO A 41 -5.31 16.15 -7.07
C PRO A 41 -6.70 16.04 -7.70
N ASP A 42 -6.94 15.06 -8.56
CA ASP A 42 -8.26 14.80 -9.15
C ASP A 42 -9.29 14.31 -8.13
N CYS A 43 -8.88 13.48 -7.15
CA CYS A 43 -9.73 13.09 -6.02
C CYS A 43 -10.16 14.32 -5.20
N VAL A 44 -9.21 15.22 -4.92
CA VAL A 44 -9.47 16.44 -4.15
C VAL A 44 -10.40 17.38 -4.92
N ARG A 45 -10.13 17.61 -6.22
CA ARG A 45 -10.98 18.47 -7.08
C ARG A 45 -12.42 17.95 -7.23
N LYS A 46 -12.59 16.62 -7.21
CA LYS A 46 -13.91 15.97 -7.28
C LYS A 46 -14.61 15.87 -5.92
N GLU A 47 -14.00 16.44 -4.85
CA GLU A 47 -14.55 16.43 -3.49
C GLU A 47 -14.78 15.01 -2.91
N LEU A 48 -13.98 14.03 -3.35
CA LEU A 48 -14.13 12.61 -3.01
C LEU A 48 -13.35 12.17 -1.77
N ILE A 49 -12.65 13.08 -1.05
CA ILE A 49 -11.82 12.72 0.11
C ILE A 49 -12.62 11.91 1.12
N GLY A 50 -13.81 12.38 1.50
CA GLY A 50 -14.66 11.71 2.49
C GLY A 50 -15.11 10.34 2.04
N GLU A 51 -15.61 10.21 0.81
CA GLU A 51 -16.08 8.97 0.23
C GLU A 51 -14.97 7.91 0.14
N VAL A 52 -13.80 8.29 -0.40
CA VAL A 52 -12.66 7.38 -0.57
C VAL A 52 -12.11 6.97 0.80
N THR A 53 -11.99 7.91 1.75
CA THR A 53 -11.53 7.61 3.11
C THR A 53 -12.49 6.66 3.83
N GLN A 54 -13.79 6.85 3.67
CA GLN A 54 -14.82 5.95 4.23
C GLN A 54 -14.68 4.53 3.68
N ARG A 55 -14.48 4.36 2.37
CA ARG A 55 -14.27 3.04 1.76
C ARG A 55 -13.00 2.36 2.28
N ILE A 56 -11.92 3.10 2.48
CA ILE A 56 -10.69 2.59 3.08
C ILE A 56 -10.95 2.06 4.49
N GLN A 57 -11.63 2.82 5.34
CA GLN A 57 -11.96 2.39 6.70
C GLN A 57 -12.95 1.21 6.73
N GLN A 58 -13.96 1.19 5.87
CA GLN A 58 -14.91 0.08 5.73
C GLN A 58 -14.23 -1.22 5.26
N ALA A 59 -13.14 -1.12 4.50
CA ALA A 59 -12.31 -2.27 4.13
C ALA A 59 -11.37 -2.75 5.27
N GLY A 60 -11.48 -2.16 6.46
CA GLY A 60 -10.77 -2.59 7.67
C GLY A 60 -9.36 -2.01 7.81
N PHE A 61 -9.02 -0.94 7.07
CA PHE A 61 -7.74 -0.25 7.24
C PHE A 61 -7.79 0.75 8.39
N SER A 62 -6.78 0.71 9.25
CA SER A 62 -6.50 1.77 10.22
C SER A 62 -5.69 2.88 9.57
N ILE A 63 -6.09 4.14 9.77
CA ILE A 63 -5.34 5.31 9.32
C ILE A 63 -4.44 5.74 10.46
N LEU A 64 -3.11 5.65 10.27
CA LEU A 64 -2.11 5.99 11.29
C LEU A 64 -1.59 7.41 11.16
N ALA A 65 -1.62 7.97 9.96
CA ALA A 65 -1.27 9.35 9.66
C ALA A 65 -2.03 9.82 8.42
N MET A 66 -2.42 11.10 8.40
CA MET A 66 -3.12 11.73 7.29
C MET A 66 -2.85 13.23 7.29
N LYS A 67 -2.55 13.79 6.13
CA LYS A 67 -2.45 15.25 5.98
C LYS A 67 -2.83 15.71 4.57
N MET A 68 -3.34 16.92 4.46
CA MET A 68 -3.46 17.58 3.16
C MET A 68 -2.19 18.36 2.89
N THR A 69 -1.65 18.22 1.69
CA THR A 69 -0.45 18.96 1.25
C THR A 69 -0.53 19.29 -0.22
N ARG A 70 0.37 20.16 -0.69
CA ARG A 70 0.57 20.44 -2.11
C ARG A 70 2.02 20.18 -2.47
N LEU A 71 2.25 19.37 -3.49
CA LEU A 71 3.59 19.12 -4.01
C LEU A 71 3.99 20.24 -4.98
N THR A 72 5.26 20.55 -5.02
CA THR A 72 5.89 21.26 -6.14
C THR A 72 6.29 20.23 -7.21
N ALA A 73 6.63 20.69 -8.41
CA ALA A 73 7.17 19.80 -9.44
C ALA A 73 8.41 19.03 -8.95
N ASP A 74 9.29 19.70 -8.19
CA ASP A 74 10.51 19.08 -7.63
C ASP A 74 10.19 18.01 -6.59
N THR A 75 9.26 18.29 -5.66
CA THR A 75 8.87 17.30 -4.65
C THR A 75 8.05 16.17 -5.25
N ALA A 76 7.21 16.41 -6.25
CA ALA A 76 6.56 15.34 -7.01
C ALA A 76 7.61 14.49 -7.74
N GLY A 77 8.60 15.13 -8.38
CA GLY A 77 9.70 14.47 -9.06
C GLY A 77 10.58 13.62 -8.13
N GLY A 78 10.83 14.10 -6.91
CA GLY A 78 11.54 13.34 -5.87
C GLY A 78 10.77 12.08 -5.44
N PHE A 79 9.47 12.20 -5.21
CA PHE A 79 8.63 11.05 -4.85
C PHE A 79 8.56 10.01 -5.97
N TYR A 80 8.39 10.44 -7.21
CA TYR A 80 8.29 9.56 -8.37
C TYR A 80 9.64 9.31 -9.07
N ALA A 81 10.78 9.53 -8.40
CA ALA A 81 12.12 9.39 -8.99
C ALA A 81 12.38 8.00 -9.59
N VAL A 82 11.75 6.95 -9.07
CA VAL A 82 11.81 5.58 -9.60
C VAL A 82 11.27 5.49 -11.06
N HIS A 83 10.45 6.46 -11.47
CA HIS A 83 9.87 6.54 -12.82
C HIS A 83 10.58 7.53 -13.74
N LYS A 84 11.72 8.12 -13.33
CA LYS A 84 12.40 9.22 -14.04
C LYS A 84 12.67 8.93 -15.52
N GLU A 85 12.99 7.67 -15.85
CA GLU A 85 13.29 7.23 -17.22
C GLU A 85 12.02 6.83 -18.02
N ARG A 86 10.83 6.98 -17.44
CA ARG A 86 9.57 6.62 -18.10
C ARG A 86 9.01 7.82 -18.87
N PRO A 87 8.44 7.62 -20.09
CA PRO A 87 7.89 8.70 -20.91
C PRO A 87 6.84 9.56 -20.19
N PHE A 88 6.05 8.96 -19.30
CA PHE A 88 4.96 9.64 -18.57
C PHE A 88 5.43 10.42 -17.33
N TYR A 89 6.73 10.39 -16.97
CA TYR A 89 7.23 10.98 -15.72
C TYR A 89 6.95 12.48 -15.62
N GLY A 90 7.19 13.24 -16.70
CA GLY A 90 6.93 14.69 -16.72
C GLY A 90 5.46 15.03 -16.48
N GLU A 91 4.56 14.37 -17.20
CA GLU A 91 3.12 14.55 -17.06
C GLU A 91 2.63 14.17 -15.67
N LEU A 92 3.18 13.08 -15.08
CA LEU A 92 2.86 12.67 -13.73
C LEU A 92 3.28 13.73 -12.68
N CYS A 93 4.48 14.31 -12.81
CA CYS A 93 4.96 15.34 -11.90
C CYS A 93 4.14 16.63 -12.02
N GLU A 94 3.79 17.03 -13.23
CA GLU A 94 2.93 18.17 -13.50
C GLU A 94 1.55 17.95 -12.89
N PHE A 95 0.93 16.81 -13.13
CA PHE A 95 -0.37 16.44 -12.56
C PHE A 95 -0.34 16.44 -11.04
N MET A 96 0.65 15.81 -10.42
CA MET A 96 0.74 15.71 -8.95
C MET A 96 1.03 17.06 -8.27
N SER A 97 1.60 18.04 -8.99
CA SER A 97 1.82 19.42 -8.50
C SER A 97 0.68 20.38 -8.83
N SER A 98 -0.31 19.94 -9.62
CA SER A 98 -1.42 20.80 -10.09
C SER A 98 -2.40 21.19 -8.99
N GLY A 99 -2.45 20.49 -7.87
CA GLY A 99 -3.41 20.71 -6.78
C GLY A 99 -2.97 20.13 -5.45
N ALA A 100 -3.87 20.21 -4.47
CA ALA A 100 -3.68 19.54 -3.19
C ALA A 100 -3.81 18.01 -3.35
N CYS A 101 -3.11 17.28 -2.52
CA CYS A 101 -3.24 15.82 -2.38
C CYS A 101 -3.26 15.42 -0.89
N VAL A 102 -3.71 14.19 -0.60
CA VAL A 102 -3.83 13.71 0.77
C VAL A 102 -3.06 12.39 0.92
N PRO A 103 -1.77 12.43 1.30
CA PRO A 103 -1.05 11.23 1.70
C PRO A 103 -1.57 10.70 3.05
N MET A 104 -1.63 9.36 3.17
CA MET A 104 -2.01 8.64 4.38
C MET A 104 -1.14 7.40 4.56
N ILE A 105 -0.82 7.06 5.82
CA ILE A 105 -0.28 5.77 6.20
C ILE A 105 -1.43 4.89 6.67
N LEU A 106 -1.57 3.75 6.04
CA LEU A 106 -2.58 2.75 6.34
C LEU A 106 -1.93 1.50 6.94
N GLU A 107 -2.63 0.86 7.89
CA GLU A 107 -2.19 -0.37 8.55
C GLU A 107 -3.31 -1.40 8.52
N LYS A 108 -2.96 -2.65 8.18
CA LYS A 108 -3.83 -3.82 8.17
C LYS A 108 -2.98 -5.09 8.01
N GLU A 109 -3.51 -6.26 8.32
CA GLU A 109 -2.94 -7.53 7.84
C GLU A 109 -3.00 -7.56 6.30
N ASN A 110 -1.88 -7.95 5.65
CA ASN A 110 -1.73 -7.96 4.19
C ASN A 110 -2.08 -6.60 3.53
N ALA A 111 -1.73 -5.48 4.18
CA ALA A 111 -2.19 -4.15 3.78
C ALA A 111 -1.91 -3.81 2.31
N VAL A 112 -0.74 -4.17 1.79
CA VAL A 112 -0.36 -3.84 0.40
C VAL A 112 -1.26 -4.57 -0.59
N ALA A 113 -1.43 -5.88 -0.47
CA ALA A 113 -2.22 -6.69 -1.39
C ALA A 113 -3.70 -6.31 -1.34
N ASP A 114 -4.24 -6.20 -0.13
CA ASP A 114 -5.65 -5.86 0.08
C ASP A 114 -5.97 -4.45 -0.41
N PHE A 115 -5.04 -3.50 -0.19
CA PHE A 115 -5.23 -2.12 -0.67
C PHE A 115 -5.21 -2.03 -2.18
N ARG A 116 -4.30 -2.75 -2.85
CA ARG A 116 -4.27 -2.82 -4.33
C ARG A 116 -5.55 -3.43 -4.90
N THR A 117 -6.14 -4.41 -4.22
CA THR A 117 -7.46 -4.97 -4.58
C THR A 117 -8.57 -3.93 -4.41
N LEU A 118 -8.59 -3.18 -3.30
CA LEU A 118 -9.59 -2.15 -3.02
C LEU A 118 -9.57 -1.01 -4.04
N ILE A 119 -8.35 -0.56 -4.42
CA ILE A 119 -8.23 0.57 -5.36
C ILE A 119 -8.42 0.15 -6.82
N GLY A 120 -8.18 -1.11 -7.18
CA GLY A 120 -8.32 -1.63 -8.53
C GLY A 120 -7.11 -1.38 -9.44
N ALA A 121 -7.19 -1.87 -10.68
CA ALA A 121 -6.16 -1.71 -11.70
C ALA A 121 -5.82 -0.24 -11.94
N THR A 122 -4.57 0.04 -12.35
CA THR A 122 -4.09 1.42 -12.60
C THR A 122 -4.86 2.11 -13.71
N ASN A 123 -5.19 1.36 -14.77
CA ASN A 123 -6.12 1.78 -15.81
C ASN A 123 -7.57 1.54 -15.32
N PRO A 124 -8.41 2.58 -15.17
CA PRO A 124 -9.79 2.40 -14.71
C PRO A 124 -10.66 1.55 -15.63
N GLU A 125 -10.33 1.48 -16.93
CA GLU A 125 -11.04 0.62 -17.89
C GLU A 125 -10.82 -0.87 -17.63
N GLU A 126 -9.71 -1.22 -16.96
CA GLU A 126 -9.34 -2.59 -16.58
C GLU A 126 -9.67 -2.89 -15.10
N ALA A 127 -10.13 -1.89 -14.36
CA ALA A 127 -10.43 -2.03 -12.94
C ALA A 127 -11.77 -2.73 -12.73
N ASP A 128 -11.79 -3.69 -11.80
CA ASP A 128 -13.01 -4.41 -11.44
C ASP A 128 -14.06 -3.46 -10.86
N LYS A 129 -15.33 -3.71 -11.19
CA LYS A 129 -16.47 -2.94 -10.68
C LYS A 129 -16.48 -2.93 -9.15
N GLY A 130 -16.76 -1.75 -8.57
CA GLY A 130 -16.78 -1.55 -7.13
C GLY A 130 -15.42 -1.22 -6.54
N THR A 131 -14.34 -1.20 -7.32
CA THR A 131 -13.06 -0.65 -6.90
C THR A 131 -13.05 0.87 -6.99
N ILE A 132 -12.18 1.53 -6.22
CA ILE A 132 -12.12 3.00 -6.16
C ILE A 132 -11.84 3.60 -7.55
N ARG A 133 -10.95 3.00 -8.34
CA ARG A 133 -10.61 3.50 -9.67
C ARG A 133 -11.72 3.27 -10.68
N ALA A 134 -12.38 2.10 -10.66
CA ALA A 134 -13.51 1.84 -11.55
C ALA A 134 -14.65 2.83 -11.34
N ASP A 135 -14.89 3.23 -10.09
CA ASP A 135 -16.04 4.08 -9.75
C ASP A 135 -15.75 5.57 -9.94
N PHE A 136 -14.49 6.03 -9.74
CA PHE A 136 -14.19 7.46 -9.63
C PHE A 136 -13.13 7.98 -10.60
N ALA A 137 -12.26 7.13 -11.13
CA ALA A 137 -11.17 7.56 -12.00
C ALA A 137 -11.69 8.00 -13.38
N GLY A 138 -11.09 9.03 -13.94
CA GLY A 138 -11.45 9.54 -15.26
C GLY A 138 -10.59 8.98 -16.38
N SER A 139 -9.34 8.62 -16.07
CA SER A 139 -8.36 8.13 -17.04
C SER A 139 -7.17 7.45 -16.36
N LEU A 140 -6.26 6.90 -17.13
CA LEU A 140 -4.98 6.37 -16.65
C LEU A 140 -4.12 7.44 -15.93
N GLY A 141 -4.12 8.67 -16.44
CA GLY A 141 -3.37 9.79 -15.85
C GLY A 141 -4.04 10.35 -14.59
N GLU A 142 -5.37 10.50 -14.62
CA GLU A 142 -6.21 10.97 -13.51
C GLU A 142 -6.97 9.79 -12.88
N ASN A 143 -6.26 9.01 -12.06
CA ASN A 143 -6.75 7.74 -11.52
C ASN A 143 -6.95 7.74 -10.00
N ILE A 144 -7.28 8.92 -9.44
CA ILE A 144 -7.82 9.17 -8.10
C ILE A 144 -6.81 8.89 -6.96
N ILE A 145 -6.10 7.77 -6.98
CA ILE A 145 -5.41 7.27 -5.79
C ILE A 145 -4.11 6.55 -6.15
N HIS A 146 -3.09 6.76 -5.34
CA HIS A 146 -1.85 5.96 -5.31
C HIS A 146 -1.93 4.93 -4.18
N GLY A 147 -1.30 3.79 -4.37
CA GLY A 147 -1.03 2.79 -3.34
C GLY A 147 0.31 2.14 -3.61
N SER A 148 1.10 1.92 -2.55
CA SER A 148 2.39 1.24 -2.65
C SER A 148 2.25 -0.14 -3.28
N ASP A 149 3.27 -0.58 -3.99
CA ASP A 149 3.31 -1.88 -4.68
C ASP A 149 3.98 -2.98 -3.88
N SER A 150 4.70 -2.62 -2.81
CA SER A 150 5.38 -3.54 -1.90
C SER A 150 5.48 -2.95 -0.48
N VAL A 151 5.75 -3.79 0.50
CA VAL A 151 5.96 -3.37 1.89
C VAL A 151 7.21 -2.48 2.00
N GLU A 152 8.26 -2.80 1.25
CA GLU A 152 9.50 -2.01 1.21
C GLU A 152 9.26 -0.63 0.64
N ASN A 153 8.58 -0.53 -0.51
CA ASN A 153 8.23 0.75 -1.10
C ASN A 153 7.27 1.53 -0.20
N GLY A 154 6.32 0.86 0.45
CA GLY A 154 5.43 1.49 1.43
C GLY A 154 6.17 2.20 2.56
N LYS A 155 7.26 1.63 3.07
CA LYS A 155 8.10 2.26 4.10
C LYS A 155 8.84 3.49 3.56
N ILE A 156 9.42 3.38 2.37
CA ILE A 156 10.17 4.48 1.72
C ILE A 156 9.22 5.63 1.41
N GLU A 157 8.08 5.33 0.82
CA GLU A 157 7.05 6.29 0.43
C GLU A 157 6.41 6.97 1.65
N ALA A 158 6.15 6.21 2.74
CA ALA A 158 5.65 6.77 4.00
C ALA A 158 6.64 7.77 4.61
N ALA A 159 7.94 7.43 4.65
CA ALA A 159 8.98 8.29 5.18
C ALA A 159 9.18 9.57 4.34
N TYR A 160 8.75 9.59 3.08
CA TYR A 160 8.77 10.79 2.25
C TYR A 160 7.81 11.87 2.75
N PHE A 161 6.67 11.46 3.28
CA PHE A 161 5.63 12.39 3.72
C PHE A 161 5.57 12.58 5.23
N PHE A 162 5.91 11.58 6.02
CA PHE A 162 5.66 11.56 7.46
C PHE A 162 6.93 11.26 8.23
N ALA A 163 7.19 12.03 9.30
CA ALA A 163 8.16 11.64 10.31
C ALA A 163 7.56 10.49 11.17
N GLU A 164 8.43 9.71 11.82
CA GLU A 164 7.96 8.63 12.72
C GLU A 164 7.07 9.16 13.85
N SER A 165 7.30 10.41 14.28
CA SER A 165 6.47 11.09 15.29
C SER A 165 5.05 11.42 14.83
N ASP A 166 4.79 11.40 13.50
CA ASP A 166 3.47 11.68 12.94
C ASP A 166 2.59 10.44 12.89
N VAL A 167 3.19 9.26 13.14
CA VAL A 167 2.51 7.97 13.05
C VAL A 167 1.88 7.63 14.40
N VAL A 168 0.55 7.64 14.46
CA VAL A 168 -0.20 7.32 15.67
C VAL A 168 -0.79 5.93 15.53
N ALA A 169 -0.25 4.95 16.28
CA ALA A 169 -0.85 3.62 16.35
C ALA A 169 -2.18 3.70 17.14
N ASN A 170 -3.26 3.21 16.51
CA ASN A 170 -4.50 2.96 17.23
C ASN A 170 -4.31 1.73 18.13
N ILE A 171 -3.76 1.96 19.33
CA ILE A 171 -3.70 0.93 20.37
C ILE A 171 -5.07 0.95 21.05
N ALA A 172 -5.89 -0.02 20.72
CA ALA A 172 -7.11 -0.32 21.47
C ALA A 172 -6.76 -1.23 22.66
#